data_b742e32032d5f70a87ab5ff49f803470
#
_entry.id   b742e32032d5f70a87ab5ff49f803470
#
_cell.length_a   1.000
_cell.length_b   1.000
_cell.length_c   1.000
_cell.angle_alpha   90.00
_cell.angle_beta   90.00
_cell.angle_gamma   90.00
#
_symmetry.space_group_name_H-M   'P 1'
#
loop_
_entity.id
_entity.type
_entity.pdbx_description
1 polymer ?
#
loop_
_entity_poly.entity_id
_entity_poly.type
_entity_poly.pdbx_seq_one_letter_code
_entity_poly.pdbx_strand_id
1 'polypeptide(L)'
;NISTTTITASAHTVGTGRTFTASASLFVSTDVGRLIRFRDGYAKVTGFTDATIVTVEILKDTGSASASTDWSLGAFSDTTGHPSCVTFFEQRLVFAATLNNPQTIYFSKSGDYENMDANIGGTVADDDAIVYTIASNQVNAIRFLSPTRTLIIGTAGGEFAVYGGGDNDAITPTNIIIKKQSNYGGANVDAVPVANATLFLQRAKRKIRELAYNFDVDGYIAPDMTILAEHISEGGLTQIAYQQEPNQIVYGVRGDGELIGLTYQREQQVTAWHRHIFGG
;
A
#
# COMPACT_ATOMS: atom_id res chain seq x y z
N ASN A 1 20.02 -6.31 6.99
CA ASN A 1 20.06 -6.76 8.39
C ASN A 1 21.35 -7.53 8.59
N ILE A 2 22.30 -6.98 9.35
CA ILE A 2 23.55 -7.68 9.70
C ILE A 2 23.19 -8.59 10.90
N SER A 3 22.35 -9.59 10.67
CA SER A 3 22.07 -10.62 11.67
C SER A 3 23.23 -11.61 11.67
N THR A 4 23.80 -11.86 12.82
CA THR A 4 24.76 -12.97 13.02
C THR A 4 24.04 -14.31 13.11
N THR A 5 22.70 -14.31 13.22
CA THR A 5 21.88 -15.51 13.28
C THR A 5 21.89 -16.19 11.92
N THR A 6 22.20 -17.47 11.90
CA THR A 6 22.13 -18.31 10.69
C THR A 6 20.85 -19.14 10.71
N ILE A 7 20.33 -19.46 9.52
CA ILE A 7 19.31 -20.48 9.34
C ILE A 7 19.95 -21.68 8.64
N THR A 8 19.58 -22.88 9.08
CA THR A 8 19.93 -24.17 8.46
C THR A 8 18.64 -24.85 8.06
N ALA A 9 18.56 -25.34 6.81
CA ALA A 9 17.40 -26.08 6.33
C ALA A 9 17.63 -27.59 6.43
N SER A 10 16.58 -28.38 6.68
CA SER A 10 16.67 -29.85 6.62
C SER A 10 16.77 -30.40 5.19
N ALA A 11 16.35 -29.61 4.21
CA ALA A 11 16.48 -29.87 2.76
C ALA A 11 16.47 -28.54 2.01
N HIS A 12 16.92 -28.51 0.74
CA HIS A 12 16.88 -27.31 -0.11
C HIS A 12 15.84 -27.39 -1.22
N THR A 13 15.37 -28.60 -1.54
CA THR A 13 14.42 -28.82 -2.63
C THR A 13 12.97 -28.57 -2.23
N VAL A 14 12.15 -28.15 -3.19
CA VAL A 14 10.70 -27.96 -3.04
C VAL A 14 10.05 -29.15 -2.32
N GLY A 15 9.17 -28.88 -1.37
CA GLY A 15 8.46 -29.90 -0.63
C GLY A 15 7.98 -29.43 0.74
N THR A 16 7.06 -30.21 1.31
CA THR A 16 6.43 -29.99 2.61
C THR A 16 7.16 -30.71 3.75
N GLY A 17 6.85 -30.35 5.00
CA GLY A 17 7.36 -31.03 6.20
C GLY A 17 8.88 -30.85 6.41
N ARG A 18 9.45 -29.82 5.81
CA ARG A 18 10.86 -29.45 6.04
C ARG A 18 10.99 -28.61 7.30
N THR A 19 12.17 -28.52 7.86
CA THR A 19 12.44 -27.65 9.02
C THR A 19 13.50 -26.61 8.71
N PHE A 20 13.28 -25.40 9.21
CA PHE A 20 14.34 -24.40 9.30
C PHE A 20 14.73 -24.23 10.75
N THR A 21 16.05 -24.28 11.02
CA THR A 21 16.63 -24.15 12.36
C THR A 21 17.49 -22.90 12.41
N ALA A 22 17.15 -21.96 13.26
CA ALA A 22 17.92 -20.75 13.51
C ALA A 22 18.96 -20.99 14.62
N SER A 23 20.14 -20.36 14.52
CA SER A 23 21.21 -20.44 15.53
C SER A 23 20.90 -19.65 16.81
N ALA A 24 19.87 -18.84 16.83
CA ALA A 24 19.36 -18.09 17.99
C ALA A 24 17.84 -17.94 17.91
N SER A 25 17.21 -17.54 19.01
CA SER A 25 15.74 -17.26 19.04
C SER A 25 15.36 -16.24 17.96
N LEU A 26 14.52 -16.65 17.02
CA LEU A 26 14.12 -15.89 15.86
C LEU A 26 12.59 -15.94 15.62
N PHE A 27 11.98 -17.12 15.81
CA PHE A 27 10.60 -17.38 15.42
C PHE A 27 9.63 -17.21 16.58
N VAL A 28 8.40 -16.88 16.26
CA VAL A 28 7.26 -16.83 17.18
C VAL A 28 6.07 -17.62 16.60
N SER A 29 5.14 -18.06 17.45
CA SER A 29 4.00 -18.87 17.00
C SER A 29 3.12 -18.21 15.95
N THR A 30 3.07 -16.89 15.93
CA THR A 30 2.34 -16.07 14.95
C THR A 30 3.05 -15.93 13.60
N ASP A 31 4.24 -16.53 13.43
CA ASP A 31 4.93 -16.60 12.13
C ASP A 31 4.37 -17.73 11.24
N VAL A 32 3.46 -18.57 11.72
CA VAL A 32 2.77 -19.55 10.87
C VAL A 32 2.02 -18.83 9.75
N GLY A 33 2.27 -19.24 8.50
CA GLY A 33 1.78 -18.57 7.30
C GLY A 33 2.77 -17.58 6.66
N ARG A 34 3.78 -17.13 7.42
CA ARG A 34 4.81 -16.18 6.96
C ARG A 34 5.74 -16.81 5.95
N LEU A 35 6.18 -16.02 4.97
CA LEU A 35 7.24 -16.41 4.05
C LEU A 35 8.61 -16.16 4.67
N ILE A 36 9.56 -17.02 4.35
CA ILE A 36 10.98 -16.87 4.65
C ILE A 36 11.75 -17.00 3.35
N ARG A 37 12.44 -15.95 2.93
CA ARG A 37 13.48 -16.06 1.90
C ARG A 37 14.70 -16.69 2.55
N PHE A 38 15.27 -17.67 1.90
CA PHE A 38 16.51 -18.31 2.31
C PHE A 38 17.35 -18.57 1.07
N ARG A 39 18.51 -17.91 0.98
CA ARG A 39 19.37 -17.95 -0.21
C ARG A 39 18.59 -17.60 -1.49
N ASP A 40 18.62 -18.45 -2.51
CA ASP A 40 18.01 -18.24 -3.83
C ASP A 40 16.52 -18.62 -3.89
N GLY A 41 15.97 -19.12 -2.80
CA GLY A 41 14.58 -19.60 -2.73
C GLY A 41 13.78 -19.02 -1.56
N TYR A 42 12.57 -19.54 -1.42
CA TYR A 42 11.68 -19.15 -0.32
C TYR A 42 10.81 -20.31 0.14
N ALA A 43 10.39 -20.23 1.38
CA ALA A 43 9.56 -21.22 2.05
C ALA A 43 8.43 -20.51 2.83
N LYS A 44 7.31 -21.22 3.01
CA LYS A 44 6.19 -20.80 3.86
C LYS A 44 6.27 -21.54 5.20
N VAL A 45 6.17 -20.84 6.30
CA VAL A 45 6.06 -21.46 7.63
C VAL A 45 4.71 -22.16 7.75
N THR A 46 4.72 -23.45 8.00
CA THR A 46 3.51 -24.26 8.16
C THR A 46 3.29 -24.72 9.60
N GLY A 47 4.31 -24.61 10.46
CA GLY A 47 4.21 -24.97 11.88
C GLY A 47 5.31 -24.34 12.70
N PHE A 48 5.00 -24.04 13.95
CA PHE A 48 5.92 -23.51 14.94
C PHE A 48 6.25 -24.61 15.96
N THR A 49 7.53 -24.90 16.16
CA THR A 49 8.00 -25.87 17.18
C THR A 49 8.51 -25.12 18.42
N ASP A 50 9.46 -24.22 18.22
CA ASP A 50 10.00 -23.35 19.27
C ASP A 50 10.63 -22.09 18.64
N ALA A 51 11.21 -21.23 19.46
CA ALA A 51 11.81 -19.97 19.00
C ALA A 51 12.99 -20.15 18.03
N THR A 52 13.52 -21.36 17.86
CA THR A 52 14.64 -21.65 16.96
C THR A 52 14.25 -22.56 15.81
N ILE A 53 13.10 -23.27 15.89
CA ILE A 53 12.69 -24.29 14.92
C ILE A 53 11.27 -24.04 14.42
N VAL A 54 11.15 -23.97 13.10
CA VAL A 54 9.85 -23.94 12.41
C VAL A 54 9.76 -25.05 11.36
N THR A 55 8.55 -25.55 11.15
CA THR A 55 8.23 -26.42 10.02
C THR A 55 7.85 -25.56 8.84
N VAL A 56 8.36 -25.88 7.66
CA VAL A 56 8.15 -25.10 6.44
C VAL A 56 7.76 -25.97 5.25
N GLU A 57 7.10 -25.35 4.31
CA GLU A 57 6.96 -25.81 2.94
C GLU A 57 7.89 -24.99 2.05
N ILE A 58 8.87 -25.64 1.44
CA ILE A 58 9.77 -24.97 0.47
C ILE A 58 9.03 -24.84 -0.85
N LEU A 59 8.76 -23.61 -1.27
CA LEU A 59 8.01 -23.26 -2.47
C LEU A 59 8.93 -23.05 -3.68
N LYS A 60 10.18 -22.63 -3.43
CA LYS A 60 11.24 -22.47 -4.42
C LYS A 60 12.54 -23.02 -3.84
N ASP A 61 13.28 -23.78 -4.67
CA ASP A 61 14.57 -24.37 -4.28
C ASP A 61 15.53 -23.28 -3.77
N THR A 62 16.10 -23.53 -2.58
CA THR A 62 16.98 -22.60 -1.89
C THR A 62 18.47 -22.77 -2.24
N GLY A 63 18.79 -23.65 -3.21
CA GLY A 63 20.11 -23.94 -3.71
C GLY A 63 21.00 -24.73 -2.74
N SER A 64 20.83 -24.56 -1.43
CA SER A 64 21.58 -25.28 -0.40
C SER A 64 20.83 -25.32 0.91
N ALA A 65 21.02 -26.41 1.69
CA ALA A 65 20.49 -26.56 3.03
C ALA A 65 21.45 -26.07 4.14
N SER A 66 22.70 -25.77 3.80
CA SER A 66 23.74 -25.37 4.77
C SER A 66 23.42 -24.07 5.46
N ALA A 67 23.91 -23.91 6.71
CA ALA A 67 23.76 -22.70 7.48
C ALA A 67 24.15 -21.43 6.69
N SER A 68 23.30 -20.41 6.75
CA SER A 68 23.52 -19.14 6.05
C SER A 68 22.93 -17.98 6.84
N THR A 69 23.56 -16.82 6.73
CA THR A 69 23.03 -15.53 7.17
C THR A 69 22.21 -14.83 6.07
N ASP A 70 22.19 -15.40 4.86
CA ASP A 70 21.42 -14.90 3.73
C ASP A 70 19.96 -15.40 3.82
N TRP A 71 19.20 -14.72 4.64
CA TRP A 71 17.78 -14.96 4.85
C TRP A 71 17.04 -13.67 5.23
N SER A 72 15.74 -13.66 4.99
CA SER A 72 14.84 -12.61 5.46
C SER A 72 13.45 -13.15 5.76
N LEU A 73 12.82 -12.61 6.81
CA LEU A 73 11.42 -12.90 7.09
C LEU A 73 10.53 -12.01 6.23
N GLY A 74 9.49 -12.57 5.67
CA GLY A 74 8.48 -11.83 4.91
C GLY A 74 7.89 -10.69 5.73
N ALA A 75 7.56 -9.59 5.07
CA ALA A 75 7.05 -8.39 5.74
C ALA A 75 5.63 -8.57 6.30
N PHE A 76 4.85 -9.51 5.76
CA PHE A 76 3.44 -9.69 6.08
C PHE A 76 3.23 -10.99 6.86
N SER A 77 2.60 -10.88 8.03
CA SER A 77 2.26 -12.01 8.88
C SER A 77 1.36 -11.54 10.03
N ASP A 78 0.82 -12.47 10.80
CA ASP A 78 0.09 -12.16 12.03
C ASP A 78 1.00 -11.49 13.09
N THR A 79 2.33 -11.67 12.98
CA THR A 79 3.31 -11.00 13.85
C THR A 79 3.51 -9.53 13.46
N THR A 80 3.57 -9.22 12.16
CA THR A 80 3.96 -7.89 11.64
C THR A 80 2.76 -7.10 11.11
N GLY A 81 1.62 -7.76 10.98
CA GLY A 81 0.40 -7.23 10.37
C GLY A 81 0.38 -7.41 8.85
N HIS A 82 -0.81 -7.31 8.30
CA HIS A 82 -1.07 -7.35 6.87
C HIS A 82 -1.31 -5.94 6.33
N PRO A 83 -1.05 -5.68 5.04
CA PRO A 83 -1.28 -4.38 4.44
C PRO A 83 -2.78 -4.03 4.42
N SER A 84 -3.10 -2.77 4.68
CA SER A 84 -4.48 -2.26 4.64
C SER A 84 -4.85 -1.59 3.31
N CYS A 85 -3.86 -1.27 2.49
CA CYS A 85 -4.06 -0.65 1.17
C CYS A 85 -3.36 -1.47 0.09
N VAL A 86 -4.01 -1.56 -1.08
CA VAL A 86 -3.47 -2.26 -2.26
C VAL A 86 -3.83 -1.50 -3.54
N THR A 87 -2.92 -1.50 -4.49
CA THR A 87 -3.15 -0.99 -5.84
C THR A 87 -2.12 -1.55 -6.82
N PHE A 88 -2.29 -1.25 -8.11
CA PHE A 88 -1.26 -1.48 -9.14
C PHE A 88 -0.74 -0.13 -9.62
N PHE A 89 0.57 -0.04 -9.80
CA PHE A 89 1.21 1.15 -10.33
C PHE A 89 2.51 0.77 -11.05
N GLU A 90 2.72 1.30 -12.28
CA GLU A 90 3.92 1.06 -13.11
C GLU A 90 4.36 -0.41 -13.16
N GLN A 91 3.43 -1.31 -13.52
CA GLN A 91 3.67 -2.75 -13.62
C GLN A 91 4.14 -3.40 -12.31
N ARG A 92 3.81 -2.81 -11.15
CA ARG A 92 4.09 -3.34 -9.82
C ARG A 92 2.80 -3.47 -9.02
N LEU A 93 2.69 -4.53 -8.25
CA LEU A 93 1.70 -4.63 -7.19
C LEU A 93 2.21 -3.83 -5.99
N VAL A 94 1.35 -2.96 -5.46
CA VAL A 94 1.71 -2.04 -4.39
C VAL A 94 0.87 -2.31 -3.16
N PHE A 95 1.51 -2.56 -2.05
CA PHE A 95 0.89 -2.68 -0.72
C PHE A 95 1.36 -1.57 0.20
N ALA A 96 0.52 -1.18 1.16
CA ALA A 96 0.91 -0.21 2.18
C ALA A 96 0.22 -0.42 3.52
N ALA A 97 0.79 0.20 4.54
CA ALA A 97 0.21 0.31 5.89
C ALA A 97 -0.06 -1.03 6.56
N THR A 98 0.98 -1.72 6.98
CA THR A 98 0.82 -2.83 7.94
C THR A 98 0.63 -2.26 9.35
N LEU A 99 0.10 -3.10 10.26
CA LEU A 99 -0.12 -2.68 11.66
C LEU A 99 1.17 -2.14 12.31
N ASN A 100 2.29 -2.83 12.12
CA ASN A 100 3.57 -2.46 12.74
C ASN A 100 4.35 -1.41 11.93
N ASN A 101 4.08 -1.28 10.62
CA ASN A 101 4.74 -0.33 9.73
C ASN A 101 3.71 0.51 8.97
N PRO A 102 2.93 1.37 9.66
CA PRO A 102 1.80 2.09 9.07
C PRO A 102 2.19 3.13 8.01
N GLN A 103 3.47 3.51 7.94
CA GLN A 103 4.01 4.49 6.98
C GLN A 103 4.83 3.84 5.86
N THR A 104 4.88 2.51 5.82
CA THR A 104 5.69 1.79 4.82
C THR A 104 4.84 1.37 3.63
N ILE A 105 5.41 1.56 2.45
CA ILE A 105 4.88 1.12 1.18
C ILE A 105 5.82 0.08 0.57
N TYR A 106 5.24 -0.93 -0.05
CA TYR A 106 5.93 -2.08 -0.62
C TYR A 106 5.50 -2.22 -2.07
N PHE A 107 6.45 -2.27 -2.99
CA PHE A 107 6.19 -2.51 -4.40
C PHE A 107 6.78 -3.85 -4.77
N SER A 108 6.07 -4.63 -5.56
CA SER A 108 6.60 -5.88 -6.12
C SER A 108 7.73 -5.60 -7.11
N LYS A 109 8.44 -6.65 -7.51
CA LYS A 109 9.30 -6.62 -8.70
C LYS A 109 8.49 -6.24 -9.93
N SER A 110 9.09 -5.49 -10.86
CA SER A 110 8.42 -5.03 -12.08
C SER A 110 8.01 -6.24 -12.94
N GLY A 111 6.72 -6.32 -13.28
CA GLY A 111 6.17 -7.42 -14.06
C GLY A 111 6.04 -8.77 -13.33
N ASP A 112 6.48 -8.86 -12.08
CA ASP A 112 6.34 -10.06 -11.24
C ASP A 112 5.65 -9.68 -9.92
N TYR A 113 4.32 -9.74 -9.92
CA TYR A 113 3.46 -9.20 -8.86
C TYR A 113 3.54 -9.97 -7.54
N GLU A 114 3.96 -11.22 -7.56
CA GLU A 114 4.10 -12.05 -6.35
C GLU A 114 5.48 -11.95 -5.71
N ASN A 115 6.44 -11.33 -6.40
CA ASN A 115 7.82 -11.20 -5.96
C ASN A 115 8.04 -9.87 -5.22
N MET A 116 8.19 -9.95 -3.91
CA MET A 116 8.48 -8.82 -3.02
C MET A 116 9.94 -8.81 -2.55
N ASP A 117 10.84 -9.50 -3.24
CA ASP A 117 12.26 -9.53 -2.87
C ASP A 117 12.96 -8.24 -3.33
N ALA A 118 13.35 -7.44 -2.36
CA ALA A 118 14.12 -6.21 -2.57
C ALA A 118 15.62 -6.45 -2.73
N ASN A 119 16.04 -7.70 -2.92
CA ASN A 119 17.45 -8.12 -3.10
C ASN A 119 18.39 -7.54 -2.04
N ILE A 120 17.96 -7.58 -0.77
CA ILE A 120 18.72 -7.05 0.36
C ILE A 120 20.01 -7.86 0.53
N GLY A 121 21.16 -7.21 0.34
CA GLY A 121 22.49 -7.83 0.44
C GLY A 121 23.10 -8.27 -0.89
N GLY A 122 22.34 -8.19 -1.99
CA GLY A 122 22.81 -8.38 -3.37
C GLY A 122 23.05 -7.06 -4.11
N THR A 123 23.22 -7.15 -5.43
CA THR A 123 23.24 -5.97 -6.30
C THR A 123 21.79 -5.64 -6.68
N VAL A 124 21.30 -4.49 -6.22
CA VAL A 124 19.95 -4.03 -6.51
C VAL A 124 19.82 -3.66 -7.98
N ALA A 125 18.85 -4.25 -8.66
CA ALA A 125 18.49 -3.95 -10.05
C ALA A 125 17.27 -3.00 -10.10
N ASP A 126 17.08 -2.30 -11.22
CA ASP A 126 16.00 -1.33 -11.39
C ASP A 126 14.60 -1.98 -11.34
N ASP A 127 14.50 -3.26 -11.67
CA ASP A 127 13.26 -4.03 -11.63
C ASP A 127 12.97 -4.70 -10.28
N ASP A 128 13.90 -4.70 -9.33
CA ASP A 128 13.72 -5.30 -8.01
C ASP A 128 12.58 -4.64 -7.21
N ALA A 129 12.06 -5.36 -6.22
CA ALA A 129 11.02 -4.86 -5.34
C ALA A 129 11.51 -3.66 -4.51
N ILE A 130 10.58 -2.76 -4.16
CA ILE A 130 10.89 -1.54 -3.41
C ILE A 130 10.21 -1.59 -2.04
N VAL A 131 10.95 -1.28 -1.01
CA VAL A 131 10.41 -1.03 0.34
C VAL A 131 10.81 0.37 0.75
N TYR A 132 9.82 1.23 0.96
CA TYR A 132 10.05 2.62 1.33
C TYR A 132 9.19 3.04 2.53
N THR A 133 9.82 3.64 3.53
CA THR A 133 9.11 4.19 4.68
C THR A 133 9.08 5.71 4.58
N ILE A 134 7.88 6.30 4.61
CA ILE A 134 7.71 7.74 4.52
C ILE A 134 8.26 8.38 5.79
N ALA A 135 9.35 9.15 5.64
CA ALA A 135 9.89 9.96 6.72
C ALA A 135 8.99 11.16 6.98
N SER A 136 8.31 11.20 8.10
CA SER A 136 7.45 12.30 8.52
C SER A 136 7.71 12.63 9.98
N ASN A 137 7.59 13.90 10.36
CA ASN A 137 7.73 14.35 11.75
C ASN A 137 6.67 13.77 12.70
N GLN A 138 5.65 13.12 12.16
CA GLN A 138 4.59 12.45 12.91
C GLN A 138 4.29 11.11 12.27
N VAL A 139 3.96 10.11 13.08
CA VAL A 139 3.50 8.81 12.56
C VAL A 139 2.10 8.99 12.00
N ASN A 140 2.02 9.04 10.67
CA ASN A 140 0.78 9.20 9.93
C ASN A 140 0.53 7.94 9.09
N ALA A 141 -0.35 7.07 9.57
CA ALA A 141 -0.70 5.86 8.84
C ALA A 141 -1.21 6.18 7.43
N ILE A 142 -0.73 5.43 6.44
CA ILE A 142 -1.28 5.46 5.08
C ILE A 142 -2.73 4.96 5.16
N ARG A 143 -3.62 5.62 4.44
CA ARG A 143 -5.07 5.39 4.47
C ARG A 143 -5.61 4.95 3.14
N PHE A 144 -5.04 5.46 2.05
CA PHE A 144 -5.39 5.08 0.69
C PHE A 144 -4.22 5.24 -0.27
N LEU A 145 -4.30 4.54 -1.38
CA LEU A 145 -3.43 4.65 -2.54
C LEU A 145 -4.29 5.00 -3.76
N SER A 146 -3.88 5.94 -4.57
CA SER A 146 -4.60 6.30 -5.79
C SER A 146 -3.62 6.39 -6.96
N PRO A 147 -3.66 5.41 -7.88
CA PRO A 147 -2.83 5.42 -9.08
C PRO A 147 -3.45 6.37 -10.11
N THR A 148 -2.73 7.44 -10.40
CA THR A 148 -3.02 8.37 -11.50
C THR A 148 -1.76 8.43 -12.38
N ARG A 149 -1.41 9.58 -12.96
CA ARG A 149 -0.10 9.76 -13.61
C ARG A 149 1.06 9.56 -12.64
N THR A 150 0.87 9.92 -11.38
CA THR A 150 1.75 9.61 -10.26
C THR A 150 0.96 8.80 -9.23
N LEU A 151 1.63 8.01 -8.40
CA LEU A 151 0.96 7.35 -7.30
C LEU A 151 0.75 8.36 -6.15
N ILE A 152 -0.51 8.62 -5.83
CA ILE A 152 -0.88 9.44 -4.68
C ILE A 152 -1.04 8.55 -3.46
N ILE A 153 -0.39 8.94 -2.37
CA ILE A 153 -0.48 8.28 -1.07
C ILE A 153 -1.20 9.24 -0.11
N GLY A 154 -2.39 8.87 0.32
CA GLY A 154 -3.10 9.61 1.37
C GLY A 154 -2.76 9.05 2.74
N THR A 155 -2.33 9.93 3.64
CA THR A 155 -2.07 9.59 5.04
C THR A 155 -3.01 10.34 5.97
N ALA A 156 -3.05 9.97 7.25
CA ALA A 156 -3.86 10.68 8.24
C ALA A 156 -3.45 12.16 8.42
N GLY A 157 -2.25 12.55 8.02
CA GLY A 157 -1.70 13.91 8.23
C GLY A 157 -1.30 14.65 6.96
N GLY A 158 -1.62 14.13 5.79
CA GLY A 158 -1.33 14.77 4.51
C GLY A 158 -1.24 13.81 3.34
N GLU A 159 -1.18 14.36 2.15
CA GLU A 159 -1.09 13.65 0.89
C GLU A 159 0.31 13.77 0.32
N PHE A 160 0.80 12.67 -0.25
CA PHE A 160 2.13 12.57 -0.86
C PHE A 160 1.99 12.09 -2.30
N ALA A 161 2.91 12.50 -3.15
CA ALA A 161 3.04 11.97 -4.51
C ALA A 161 4.38 11.27 -4.66
N VAL A 162 4.36 10.14 -5.37
CA VAL A 162 5.52 9.30 -5.65
C VAL A 162 6.00 9.59 -7.05
N TYR A 163 7.29 9.79 -7.19
CA TYR A 163 7.97 10.10 -8.45
C TYR A 163 9.18 9.17 -8.64
N GLY A 164 9.57 8.96 -9.89
CA GLY A 164 10.92 8.54 -10.26
C GLY A 164 11.94 9.68 -10.16
N GLY A 165 13.17 9.47 -10.59
CA GLY A 165 14.24 10.48 -10.54
C GLY A 165 14.02 11.73 -11.41
N GLY A 166 13.21 11.61 -12.47
CA GLY A 166 12.80 12.68 -13.39
C GLY A 166 11.30 12.64 -13.66
N ASP A 167 10.79 13.65 -14.39
CA ASP A 167 9.34 13.86 -14.61
C ASP A 167 8.61 12.69 -15.29
N ASN A 168 9.32 11.84 -16.03
CA ASN A 168 8.77 10.69 -16.73
C ASN A 168 9.56 9.40 -16.46
N ASP A 169 10.44 9.39 -15.46
CA ASP A 169 11.22 8.20 -15.14
C ASP A 169 10.36 7.19 -14.40
N ALA A 170 10.49 5.92 -14.78
CA ALA A 170 9.88 4.82 -14.03
C ALA A 170 10.46 4.76 -12.62
N ILE A 171 9.66 4.32 -11.65
CA ILE A 171 10.09 4.15 -10.28
C ILE A 171 11.00 2.94 -10.17
N THR A 172 12.21 3.15 -9.62
CA THR A 172 13.17 2.10 -9.32
C THR A 172 13.57 2.12 -7.84
N PRO A 173 14.17 1.06 -7.30
CA PRO A 173 14.64 1.07 -5.91
C PRO A 173 15.63 2.19 -5.56
N THR A 174 16.33 2.73 -6.57
CA THR A 174 17.39 3.72 -6.38
C THR A 174 16.97 5.15 -6.67
N ASN A 175 15.82 5.36 -7.39
CA ASN A 175 15.40 6.69 -7.80
C ASN A 175 14.06 7.15 -7.22
N ILE A 176 13.37 6.31 -6.43
CA ILE A 176 12.06 6.66 -5.86
C ILE A 176 12.14 7.89 -4.96
N ILE A 177 11.25 8.85 -5.21
CA ILE A 177 11.12 10.09 -4.44
C ILE A 177 9.67 10.21 -3.98
N ILE A 178 9.45 10.41 -2.69
CA ILE A 178 8.13 10.65 -2.12
C ILE A 178 8.09 12.06 -1.52
N LYS A 179 7.26 12.94 -2.09
CA LYS A 179 7.13 14.33 -1.65
C LYS A 179 5.75 14.62 -1.12
N LYS A 180 5.69 15.34 0.00
CA LYS A 180 4.43 15.83 0.56
C LYS A 180 3.84 16.92 -0.34
N GLN A 181 2.55 16.81 -0.65
CA GLN A 181 1.82 17.73 -1.52
C GLN A 181 0.81 18.59 -0.77
N SER A 182 0.19 18.05 0.30
CA SER A 182 -0.78 18.80 1.08
C SER A 182 -0.81 18.33 2.54
N ASN A 183 -1.54 19.07 3.39
CA ASN A 183 -1.63 18.83 4.83
C ASN A 183 -3.07 18.52 5.29
N TYR A 184 -3.98 18.16 4.38
CA TYR A 184 -5.39 17.96 4.76
C TYR A 184 -5.62 16.67 5.52
N GLY A 185 -4.93 15.60 5.14
CA GLY A 185 -5.08 14.27 5.71
C GLY A 185 -6.34 13.54 5.23
N GLY A 186 -6.18 12.28 4.89
CA GLY A 186 -7.22 11.41 4.39
C GLY A 186 -7.92 10.61 5.47
N ALA A 187 -9.19 10.28 5.23
CA ALA A 187 -9.93 9.27 5.98
C ALA A 187 -9.48 7.87 5.56
N ASN A 188 -9.80 6.86 6.38
CA ASN A 188 -9.60 5.46 6.01
C ASN A 188 -10.77 5.00 5.11
N VAL A 189 -10.77 5.50 3.89
CA VAL A 189 -11.73 5.24 2.82
C VAL A 189 -10.95 5.35 1.52
N ASP A 190 -11.14 4.42 0.62
CA ASP A 190 -10.45 4.43 -0.66
C ASP A 190 -10.77 5.70 -1.44
N ALA A 191 -9.75 6.30 -2.01
CA ALA A 191 -9.89 7.43 -2.90
C ALA A 191 -10.29 6.96 -4.30
N VAL A 192 -10.98 7.80 -5.04
CA VAL A 192 -11.40 7.50 -6.41
C VAL A 192 -10.62 8.34 -7.41
N PRO A 193 -9.88 7.72 -8.32
CA PRO A 193 -9.28 8.43 -9.44
C PRO A 193 -10.36 8.81 -10.45
N VAL A 194 -10.38 10.09 -10.86
CA VAL A 194 -11.28 10.60 -11.90
C VAL A 194 -10.44 11.41 -12.89
N ALA A 195 -10.30 10.90 -14.10
CA ALA A 195 -9.39 11.45 -15.11
C ALA A 195 -7.96 11.62 -14.54
N ASN A 196 -7.47 12.84 -14.42
CA ASN A 196 -6.14 13.17 -13.89
C ASN A 196 -6.17 13.70 -12.44
N ALA A 197 -7.30 13.56 -11.74
CA ALA A 197 -7.49 13.98 -10.36
C ALA A 197 -7.81 12.80 -9.46
N THR A 198 -7.53 12.94 -8.18
CA THR A 198 -7.92 12.00 -7.13
C THR A 198 -8.94 12.66 -6.22
N LEU A 199 -10.14 12.11 -6.14
CA LEU A 199 -11.13 12.52 -5.15
C LEU A 199 -10.96 11.67 -3.89
N PHE A 200 -10.81 12.32 -2.75
CA PHE A 200 -10.62 11.64 -1.46
C PHE A 200 -11.43 12.30 -0.34
N LEU A 201 -11.73 11.52 0.67
CA LEU A 201 -12.36 12.02 1.89
C LEU A 201 -11.29 12.57 2.83
N GLN A 202 -11.47 13.83 3.25
CA GLN A 202 -10.67 14.41 4.31
C GLN A 202 -10.90 13.68 5.64
N ARG A 203 -9.93 13.68 6.53
CA ARG A 203 -9.86 12.91 7.78
C ARG A 203 -11.18 12.88 8.60
N ALA A 204 -11.91 13.98 8.68
CA ALA A 204 -13.19 14.07 9.40
C ALA A 204 -14.38 13.44 8.63
N LYS A 205 -14.17 12.86 7.45
CA LYS A 205 -15.16 12.19 6.60
C LYS A 205 -16.33 13.08 6.09
N ARG A 206 -16.25 14.38 6.27
CA ARG A 206 -17.30 15.32 5.87
C ARG A 206 -17.00 16.09 4.58
N LYS A 207 -15.76 16.10 4.14
CA LYS A 207 -15.32 16.86 2.96
C LYS A 207 -14.70 15.95 1.93
N ILE A 208 -15.19 16.04 0.69
CA ILE A 208 -14.52 15.47 -0.48
C ILE A 208 -13.61 16.54 -1.06
N ARG A 209 -12.35 16.19 -1.24
CA ARG A 209 -11.35 17.04 -1.87
C ARG A 209 -10.91 16.46 -3.20
N GLU A 210 -10.66 17.36 -4.15
CA GLU A 210 -10.07 17.04 -5.45
C GLU A 210 -8.59 17.32 -5.42
N LEU A 211 -7.74 16.30 -5.33
CA LEU A 211 -6.30 16.45 -5.45
C LEU A 211 -5.88 16.37 -6.93
N ALA A 212 -5.42 17.46 -7.48
CA ALA A 212 -4.96 17.54 -8.85
C ALA A 212 -3.73 18.43 -8.97
N TYR A 213 -2.84 18.09 -9.91
CA TYR A 213 -1.72 18.94 -10.25
C TYR A 213 -2.23 20.23 -10.93
N ASN A 214 -1.71 21.36 -10.49
CA ASN A 214 -1.99 22.67 -11.05
C ASN A 214 -0.67 23.31 -11.54
N PHE A 215 -0.64 23.64 -12.81
CA PHE A 215 0.55 24.18 -13.45
C PHE A 215 0.90 25.60 -12.96
N ASP A 216 -0.13 26.40 -12.62
CA ASP A 216 0.11 27.80 -12.21
C ASP A 216 0.86 27.94 -10.91
N VAL A 217 0.73 26.95 -10.01
CA VAL A 217 1.43 26.90 -8.73
C VAL A 217 2.55 25.86 -8.69
N ASP A 218 2.77 25.17 -9.80
CA ASP A 218 3.73 24.06 -9.93
C ASP A 218 3.59 23.05 -8.77
N GLY A 219 2.36 22.59 -8.53
CA GLY A 219 2.10 21.70 -7.40
C GLY A 219 0.67 21.17 -7.37
N TYR A 220 0.40 20.34 -6.38
CA TYR A 220 -0.95 19.82 -6.19
C TYR A 220 -1.79 20.77 -5.34
N ILE A 221 -3.02 21.00 -5.79
CA ILE A 221 -4.05 21.69 -5.04
C ILE A 221 -5.16 20.72 -4.66
N ALA A 222 -5.87 21.00 -3.58
CA ALA A 222 -6.94 20.13 -3.09
C ALA A 222 -8.19 20.94 -2.66
N PRO A 223 -8.91 21.58 -3.63
CA PRO A 223 -10.13 22.32 -3.35
C PRO A 223 -11.21 21.40 -2.74
N ASP A 224 -12.09 22.02 -1.96
CA ASP A 224 -13.20 21.36 -1.28
C ASP A 224 -14.43 21.31 -2.20
N MET A 225 -14.83 20.11 -2.61
CA MET A 225 -15.98 19.88 -3.48
C MET A 225 -17.33 19.94 -2.74
N THR A 226 -17.30 19.97 -1.40
CA THR A 226 -18.51 20.03 -0.55
C THR A 226 -18.84 21.44 -0.07
N ILE A 227 -18.02 22.44 -0.39
CA ILE A 227 -18.12 23.79 0.20
C ILE A 227 -19.49 24.47 0.03
N LEU A 228 -20.18 24.23 -1.10
CA LEU A 228 -21.51 24.80 -1.37
C LEU A 228 -22.66 23.90 -0.86
N ALA A 229 -22.35 22.73 -0.34
CA ALA A 229 -23.35 21.72 0.08
C ALA A 229 -22.90 20.96 1.35
N GLU A 230 -22.31 21.65 2.32
CA GLU A 230 -21.76 21.00 3.55
C GLU A 230 -22.80 20.17 4.31
N HIS A 231 -24.09 20.52 4.22
CA HIS A 231 -25.18 19.81 4.86
C HIS A 231 -25.41 18.40 4.30
N ILE A 232 -25.01 18.15 3.04
CA ILE A 232 -25.27 16.87 2.37
C ILE A 232 -24.40 15.73 2.93
N SER A 233 -23.22 16.06 3.40
CA SER A 233 -22.27 15.14 4.02
C SER A 233 -22.31 15.18 5.55
N GLU A 234 -23.37 15.74 6.15
CA GLU A 234 -23.57 15.71 7.61
C GLU A 234 -23.70 14.27 8.09
N GLY A 235 -23.00 13.93 9.19
CA GLY A 235 -22.87 12.54 9.65
C GLY A 235 -21.66 11.79 9.06
N GLY A 236 -20.99 12.37 8.05
CA GLY A 236 -19.78 11.80 7.44
C GLY A 236 -20.06 10.71 6.43
N LEU A 237 -19.09 10.48 5.54
CA LEU A 237 -19.17 9.45 4.51
C LEU A 237 -18.32 8.24 4.92
N THR A 238 -18.82 7.04 4.68
CA THR A 238 -18.16 5.76 5.00
C THR A 238 -17.53 5.10 3.79
N GLN A 239 -18.03 5.42 2.60
CA GLN A 239 -17.53 4.90 1.33
C GLN A 239 -17.79 5.90 0.22
N ILE A 240 -16.94 5.91 -0.80
CA ILE A 240 -17.16 6.61 -2.07
C ILE A 240 -16.85 5.67 -3.23
N ALA A 241 -17.57 5.86 -4.35
CA ALA A 241 -17.38 5.11 -5.58
C ALA A 241 -17.68 6.01 -6.79
N TYR A 242 -17.03 5.76 -7.92
CA TYR A 242 -17.19 6.53 -9.13
C TYR A 242 -17.87 5.74 -10.23
N GLN A 243 -18.90 6.34 -10.81
CA GLN A 243 -19.55 5.91 -12.03
C GLN A 243 -19.08 6.81 -13.17
N GLN A 244 -18.49 6.23 -14.20
CA GLN A 244 -18.01 6.97 -15.36
C GLN A 244 -19.13 7.21 -16.39
N GLU A 245 -19.94 6.20 -16.63
CA GLU A 245 -21.01 6.22 -17.67
C GLU A 245 -22.35 5.77 -17.10
N PRO A 246 -23.49 6.27 -17.61
CA PRO A 246 -23.63 7.27 -18.69
C PRO A 246 -23.35 8.71 -18.23
N ASN A 247 -23.30 8.96 -16.93
CA ASN A 247 -22.99 10.27 -16.35
C ASN A 247 -21.90 10.11 -15.29
N GLN A 248 -20.99 11.08 -15.24
CA GLN A 248 -19.90 11.11 -14.26
C GLN A 248 -20.45 11.49 -12.88
N ILE A 249 -20.60 10.48 -12.02
CA ILE A 249 -21.16 10.65 -10.68
C ILE A 249 -20.25 9.96 -9.66
N VAL A 250 -19.89 10.68 -8.61
CA VAL A 250 -19.27 10.10 -7.44
C VAL A 250 -20.37 9.85 -6.40
N TYR A 251 -20.63 8.59 -6.13
CA TYR A 251 -21.56 8.19 -5.07
C TYR A 251 -20.86 8.14 -3.72
N GLY A 252 -21.57 8.55 -2.69
CA GLY A 252 -21.10 8.46 -1.31
C GLY A 252 -22.16 7.85 -0.41
N VAL A 253 -21.75 6.92 0.45
CA VAL A 253 -22.60 6.36 1.50
C VAL A 253 -22.36 7.12 2.78
N ARG A 254 -23.39 7.71 3.35
CA ARG A 254 -23.34 8.40 4.64
C ARG A 254 -23.35 7.40 5.80
N GLY A 255 -22.90 7.85 6.95
CA GLY A 255 -22.89 7.03 8.18
C GLY A 255 -24.30 6.61 8.67
N ASP A 256 -25.35 7.31 8.26
CA ASP A 256 -26.75 6.98 8.53
C ASP A 256 -27.40 6.09 7.47
N GLY A 257 -26.64 5.68 6.43
CA GLY A 257 -27.09 4.79 5.36
C GLY A 257 -27.68 5.54 4.15
N GLU A 258 -27.78 6.86 4.17
CA GLU A 258 -28.26 7.64 2.99
C GLU A 258 -27.21 7.60 1.88
N LEU A 259 -27.68 7.38 0.65
CA LEU A 259 -26.84 7.49 -0.55
C LEU A 259 -26.91 8.90 -1.09
N ILE A 260 -25.77 9.53 -1.30
CA ILE A 260 -25.65 10.83 -1.95
C ILE A 260 -24.85 10.70 -3.25
N GLY A 261 -25.06 11.63 -4.18
CA GLY A 261 -24.33 11.69 -5.43
C GLY A 261 -23.74 13.07 -5.66
N LEU A 262 -22.55 13.09 -6.22
CA LEU A 262 -21.89 14.28 -6.74
C LEU A 262 -21.76 14.13 -8.25
N THR A 263 -22.54 14.85 -9.02
CA THR A 263 -22.30 15.00 -10.46
C THR A 263 -21.03 15.82 -10.61
N TYR A 264 -20.02 15.21 -11.20
CA TYR A 264 -18.69 15.80 -11.27
C TYR A 264 -18.16 15.76 -12.71
N GLN A 265 -18.25 16.89 -13.39
CA GLN A 265 -17.71 17.09 -14.75
C GLN A 265 -16.66 18.21 -14.68
N ARG A 266 -15.41 17.81 -14.44
CA ARG A 266 -14.33 18.74 -14.18
C ARG A 266 -14.08 19.71 -15.32
N GLU A 267 -14.11 19.22 -16.55
CA GLU A 267 -13.86 20.01 -17.76
C GLU A 267 -14.91 21.09 -18.00
N GLN A 268 -16.14 20.85 -17.57
CA GLN A 268 -17.25 21.80 -17.66
C GLN A 268 -17.48 22.58 -16.36
N GLN A 269 -16.64 22.36 -15.35
CA GLN A 269 -16.75 22.96 -14.02
C GLN A 269 -18.11 22.70 -13.34
N VAL A 270 -18.72 21.54 -13.63
CA VAL A 270 -19.98 21.12 -13.00
C VAL A 270 -19.68 20.34 -11.74
N THR A 271 -20.16 20.85 -10.62
CA THR A 271 -20.13 20.21 -9.29
C THR A 271 -21.51 20.35 -8.68
N ALA A 272 -22.32 19.30 -8.73
CA ALA A 272 -23.70 19.33 -8.26
C ALA A 272 -24.00 18.15 -7.35
N TRP A 273 -24.49 18.44 -6.17
CA TRP A 273 -24.86 17.44 -5.17
C TRP A 273 -26.33 17.08 -5.22
N HIS A 274 -26.66 15.80 -5.01
CA HIS A 274 -28.02 15.29 -4.93
C HIS A 274 -28.10 14.10 -3.97
N ARG A 275 -29.33 13.79 -3.55
CA ARG A 275 -29.65 12.69 -2.64
C ARG A 275 -30.43 11.62 -3.39
N HIS A 276 -30.23 10.38 -2.98
CA HIS A 276 -31.01 9.23 -3.43
C HIS A 276 -31.84 8.70 -2.29
N ILE A 277 -33.15 8.81 -2.40
CA ILE A 277 -34.07 8.28 -1.40
C ILE A 277 -34.58 6.94 -1.92
N PHE A 278 -34.24 5.88 -1.22
CA PHE A 278 -34.74 4.55 -1.50
C PHE A 278 -35.97 4.30 -0.63
N GLY A 279 -37.08 3.95 -1.29
CA GLY A 279 -38.30 3.50 -0.59
C GLY A 279 -38.12 2.03 -0.16
N GLY A 280 -38.43 1.71 1.09
CA GLY A 280 -38.44 0.36 1.64
C GLY A 280 -39.37 0.28 2.84
#